data_84db4d16cad96ec03aad6007af4297e3
#
_entry.id   84db4d16cad96ec03aad6007af4297e3
#
_cell.length_a   1.000
_cell.length_b   1.000
_cell.length_c   1.000
_cell.angle_alpha   90.00
_cell.angle_beta   90.00
_cell.angle_gamma   90.00
#
_symmetry.space_group_name_H-M   'P 1'
#
loop_
_entity.id
_entity.type
_entity.pdbx_description
1 polymer ?
#
loop_
_entity_poly.entity_id
_entity_poly.type
_entity_poly.pdbx_seq_one_letter_code
_entity_poly.pdbx_strand_id
1 'polypeptide(L)'
;MPETLCDIVIPIWNQPEMTKRCLDSVLAAAAESIRLILVDNGSEPLTHEMLDRFRAGSQTPVEILRNPVNLGFIKAVNQGIRAARAPWVCLLNNDTVVTSGWLTEMIRVAESDPKIGLVNPTSNCLGYPDKGLSPEEIARRLAKERGRSVPLSTAMGFCLLARRALFDRIGDLDEQFGMGNFDDDDLSLRVRQAGLRPVRALAAYVHHEGKVSFKQLPGWKKAFDENRRLFEQKWGKRLRILWGPAVPAAVSLEAIAGAGHWVCVVGPKNAGTAQKVEHAQIEFLEYPDRCWRHQATWRLIVKRKKPFDLVVSHDAVWSGWVRRLRILHRARLLNNPTENELSKQCQTLSRSPSGPR
;
A
#
# COMPACT_ATOMS: atom_id res chain seq x y z
N MET A 1 24.52 26.22 -0.52
CA MET A 1 24.18 24.89 0.00
C MET A 1 23.79 24.01 -1.18
N PRO A 2 24.09 22.73 -1.19
CA PRO A 2 23.60 21.86 -2.26
C PRO A 2 22.06 21.97 -2.31
N GLU A 3 21.52 21.89 -3.53
CA GLU A 3 20.06 21.92 -3.73
C GLU A 3 19.40 20.76 -3.00
N THR A 4 18.29 21.01 -2.29
CA THR A 4 17.57 19.97 -1.56
C THR A 4 16.99 18.95 -2.55
N LEU A 5 17.37 17.68 -2.42
CA LEU A 5 16.91 16.62 -3.29
C LEU A 5 15.51 16.12 -2.92
N CYS A 6 15.23 16.01 -1.61
CA CYS A 6 13.96 15.47 -1.12
C CYS A 6 13.45 16.24 0.10
N ASP A 7 12.16 16.61 0.06
CA ASP A 7 11.43 17.10 1.22
C ASP A 7 10.74 15.90 1.91
N ILE A 8 11.03 15.71 3.20
CA ILE A 8 10.38 14.66 4.00
C ILE A 8 9.29 15.30 4.83
N VAL A 9 8.04 14.98 4.53
CA VAL A 9 6.85 15.49 5.21
C VAL A 9 6.46 14.53 6.32
N ILE A 10 6.44 14.99 7.56
CA ILE A 10 6.12 14.20 8.74
C ILE A 10 4.95 14.86 9.47
N PRO A 11 3.72 14.31 9.38
CA PRO A 11 2.60 14.74 10.19
C PRO A 11 2.79 14.24 11.63
N ILE A 12 2.60 15.14 12.60
CA ILE A 12 2.86 14.84 14.01
C ILE A 12 1.63 15.24 14.82
N TRP A 13 1.16 14.31 15.66
CA TRP A 13 0.15 14.60 16.69
C TRP A 13 0.52 13.88 17.96
N ASN A 14 1.03 14.65 18.93
CA ASN A 14 1.54 14.13 20.18
C ASN A 14 2.67 13.07 20.00
N GLN A 15 2.85 12.16 20.93
CA GLN A 15 3.83 11.06 20.88
C GLN A 15 5.30 11.55 20.75
N PRO A 16 5.79 12.45 21.62
CA PRO A 16 7.10 13.10 21.47
C PRO A 16 8.25 12.08 21.40
N GLU A 17 8.25 11.02 22.21
CA GLU A 17 9.31 10.02 22.23
C GLU A 17 9.39 9.23 20.92
N MET A 18 8.23 8.84 20.39
CA MET A 18 8.15 8.11 19.13
C MET A 18 8.58 9.01 17.97
N THR A 19 8.10 10.24 17.95
CA THR A 19 8.50 11.25 16.97
C THR A 19 10.00 11.49 17.01
N LYS A 20 10.58 11.63 18.21
CA LYS A 20 12.02 11.81 18.37
C LYS A 20 12.81 10.63 17.78
N ARG A 21 12.41 9.39 18.06
CA ARG A 21 13.06 8.19 17.48
C ARG A 21 13.00 8.19 15.95
N CYS A 22 11.86 8.56 15.38
CA CYS A 22 11.69 8.70 13.93
C CYS A 22 12.68 9.73 13.37
N LEU A 23 12.69 10.96 13.93
CA LEU A 23 13.55 12.03 13.48
C LEU A 23 15.04 11.67 13.62
N ASP A 24 15.45 11.09 14.75
CA ASP A 24 16.83 10.62 14.97
C ASP A 24 17.23 9.59 13.92
N SER A 25 16.35 8.62 13.59
CA SER A 25 16.62 7.63 12.55
C SER A 25 16.77 8.25 11.16
N VAL A 26 15.95 9.25 10.83
CA VAL A 26 16.05 9.97 9.55
C VAL A 26 17.38 10.70 9.44
N LEU A 27 17.80 11.43 10.48
CA LEU A 27 19.08 12.13 10.47
C LEU A 27 20.27 11.17 10.38
N ALA A 28 20.22 10.03 11.11
CA ALA A 28 21.29 9.03 11.09
C ALA A 28 21.42 8.30 9.74
N ALA A 29 20.31 8.14 9.01
CA ALA A 29 20.25 7.40 7.74
C ALA A 29 20.33 8.30 6.50
N ALA A 30 20.27 9.62 6.64
CA ALA A 30 20.29 10.57 5.52
C ALA A 30 21.66 10.61 4.85
N ALA A 31 21.73 10.14 3.62
CA ALA A 31 22.90 10.28 2.73
C ALA A 31 22.67 11.40 1.70
N GLU A 32 21.43 11.80 1.49
CA GLU A 32 20.98 12.80 0.53
C GLU A 32 20.82 14.17 1.19
N SER A 33 20.83 15.23 0.36
CA SER A 33 20.43 16.56 0.79
C SER A 33 18.91 16.60 0.99
N ILE A 34 18.47 16.56 2.24
CA ILE A 34 17.05 16.55 2.62
C ILE A 34 16.67 17.83 3.38
N ARG A 35 15.36 18.14 3.35
CA ARG A 35 14.71 19.08 4.26
C ARG A 35 13.54 18.36 4.96
N LEU A 36 13.38 18.62 6.24
CA LEU A 36 12.27 18.09 7.03
C LEU A 36 11.14 19.15 7.09
N ILE A 37 9.94 18.74 6.73
CA ILE A 37 8.71 19.51 6.89
C ILE A 37 7.88 18.82 7.95
N LEU A 38 7.94 19.32 9.18
CA LEU A 38 7.26 18.77 10.34
C LEU A 38 5.91 19.47 10.51
N VAL A 39 4.82 18.74 10.32
CA VAL A 39 3.48 19.32 10.46
C VAL A 39 2.95 18.94 11.84
N ASP A 40 3.11 19.86 12.79
CA ASP A 40 2.58 19.74 14.16
C ASP A 40 1.08 20.02 14.16
N ASN A 41 0.31 18.95 14.21
CA ASN A 41 -1.14 18.99 13.98
C ASN A 41 -1.92 19.20 15.28
N GLY A 42 -1.61 20.27 16.01
CA GLY A 42 -2.25 20.61 17.27
C GLY A 42 -1.86 19.67 18.42
N SER A 43 -0.57 19.44 18.58
CA SER A 43 -0.02 18.64 19.68
C SER A 43 -0.01 19.40 21.00
N GLU A 44 0.24 18.66 22.08
CA GLU A 44 0.42 19.20 23.43
C GLU A 44 1.80 19.88 23.61
N PRO A 45 1.97 20.75 24.64
CA PRO A 45 3.19 21.55 24.85
C PRO A 45 4.50 20.74 24.86
N LEU A 46 4.48 19.53 25.43
CA LEU A 46 5.66 18.64 25.49
C LEU A 46 6.20 18.31 24.09
N THR A 47 5.29 18.07 23.14
CA THR A 47 5.67 17.82 21.74
C THR A 47 6.18 19.09 21.06
N HIS A 48 5.56 20.24 21.32
CA HIS A 48 6.04 21.53 20.81
C HIS A 48 7.48 21.81 21.22
N GLU A 49 7.77 21.66 22.53
CA GLU A 49 9.12 21.87 23.07
C GLU A 49 10.14 20.89 22.46
N MET A 50 9.77 19.63 22.31
CA MET A 50 10.64 18.63 21.68
C MET A 50 10.97 19.03 20.25
N LEU A 51 9.98 19.44 19.46
CA LEU A 51 10.18 19.86 18.06
C LEU A 51 11.03 21.12 17.95
N ASP A 52 10.86 22.11 18.85
CA ASP A 52 11.67 23.33 18.86
C ASP A 52 13.13 23.03 19.22
N ARG A 53 13.37 22.19 20.22
CA ARG A 53 14.74 21.72 20.57
C ARG A 53 15.38 20.96 19.43
N PHE A 54 14.63 20.09 18.77
CA PHE A 54 15.10 19.32 17.61
C PHE A 54 15.52 20.26 16.48
N ARG A 55 14.67 21.22 16.11
CA ARG A 55 14.98 22.22 15.06
C ARG A 55 16.21 23.03 15.41
N ALA A 56 16.34 23.50 16.66
CA ALA A 56 17.46 24.29 17.11
C ALA A 56 18.80 23.54 17.08
N GLY A 57 18.79 22.22 17.31
CA GLY A 57 19.99 21.38 17.29
C GLY A 57 20.28 20.73 15.93
N SER A 58 19.40 20.84 14.94
CA SER A 58 19.54 20.16 13.64
C SER A 58 20.42 20.97 12.67
N GLN A 59 21.38 20.29 12.03
CA GLN A 59 22.11 20.84 10.88
C GLN A 59 21.32 20.67 9.55
N THR A 60 20.39 19.73 9.51
CA THR A 60 19.46 19.55 8.40
C THR A 60 18.40 20.66 8.43
N PRO A 61 18.03 21.25 7.30
CA PRO A 61 16.96 22.26 7.26
C PRO A 61 15.63 21.65 7.79
N VAL A 62 15.03 22.34 8.78
CA VAL A 62 13.75 21.93 9.40
C VAL A 62 12.77 23.09 9.33
N GLU A 63 11.63 22.84 8.69
CA GLU A 63 10.45 23.71 8.70
C GLU A 63 9.38 23.09 9.59
N ILE A 64 8.79 23.85 10.53
CA ILE A 64 7.70 23.39 11.38
C ILE A 64 6.44 24.19 11.02
N LEU A 65 5.40 23.47 10.54
CA LEU A 65 4.07 24.00 10.30
C LEU A 65 3.19 23.63 11.50
N ARG A 66 2.59 24.63 12.19
CA ARG A 66 1.79 24.38 13.38
C ARG A 66 0.32 24.68 13.17
N ASN A 67 -0.51 23.70 13.49
CA ASN A 67 -1.95 23.85 13.55
C ASN A 67 -2.39 24.11 15.02
N PRO A 68 -3.35 25.01 15.24
CA PRO A 68 -3.85 25.27 16.59
C PRO A 68 -4.66 24.10 17.17
N VAL A 69 -5.17 23.22 16.31
CA VAL A 69 -5.96 22.03 16.66
C VAL A 69 -5.64 20.90 15.68
N ASN A 70 -5.97 19.67 16.06
CA ASN A 70 -5.84 18.52 15.16
C ASN A 70 -6.85 18.60 14.00
N LEU A 71 -6.36 18.88 12.79
CA LEU A 71 -7.14 18.99 11.56
C LEU A 71 -7.38 17.64 10.86
N GLY A 72 -6.84 16.55 11.40
CA GLY A 72 -6.81 15.22 10.80
C GLY A 72 -5.55 14.95 9.98
N PHE A 73 -5.26 13.66 9.80
CA PHE A 73 -4.02 13.21 9.14
C PHE A 73 -3.87 13.78 7.73
N ILE A 74 -4.92 13.68 6.91
CA ILE A 74 -4.88 14.04 5.50
C ILE A 74 -4.60 15.54 5.31
N LYS A 75 -5.27 16.41 6.08
CA LYS A 75 -5.02 17.85 5.98
C LYS A 75 -3.60 18.20 6.39
N ALA A 76 -3.07 17.58 7.43
CA ALA A 76 -1.70 17.80 7.86
C ALA A 76 -0.69 17.36 6.78
N VAL A 77 -0.89 16.19 6.17
CA VAL A 77 -0.04 15.71 5.05
C VAL A 77 -0.12 16.69 3.88
N ASN A 78 -1.32 17.12 3.49
CA ASN A 78 -1.51 18.05 2.38
C ASN A 78 -0.84 19.42 2.62
N GLN A 79 -0.86 19.92 3.85
CA GLN A 79 -0.09 21.14 4.20
C GLN A 79 1.41 20.95 3.93
N GLY A 80 1.96 19.79 4.33
CA GLY A 80 3.36 19.47 4.07
C GLY A 80 3.67 19.30 2.58
N ILE A 81 2.80 18.65 1.81
CA ILE A 81 2.95 18.51 0.35
C ILE A 81 2.98 19.90 -0.32
N ARG A 82 2.09 20.82 0.07
CA ARG A 82 2.02 22.20 -0.47
C ARG A 82 3.22 23.03 -0.10
N ALA A 83 3.85 22.79 1.06
CA ALA A 83 5.09 23.45 1.48
C ALA A 83 6.34 22.85 0.81
N ALA A 84 6.25 21.66 0.25
CA ALA A 84 7.35 20.98 -0.41
C ALA A 84 7.76 21.67 -1.72
N ARG A 85 9.10 21.78 -1.94
CA ARG A 85 9.71 22.44 -3.10
C ARG A 85 10.76 21.60 -3.80
N ALA A 86 11.30 20.60 -3.10
CA ALA A 86 12.31 19.69 -3.66
C ALA A 86 11.72 18.83 -4.79
N PRO A 87 12.56 18.30 -5.72
CA PRO A 87 12.11 17.43 -6.79
C PRO A 87 11.36 16.18 -6.31
N TRP A 88 11.74 15.68 -5.12
CA TRP A 88 11.11 14.54 -4.46
C TRP A 88 10.41 14.94 -3.17
N VAL A 89 9.28 14.31 -2.94
CA VAL A 89 8.52 14.40 -1.67
C VAL A 89 8.38 13.01 -1.10
N CYS A 90 8.79 12.83 0.15
CA CYS A 90 8.59 11.62 0.92
C CYS A 90 7.61 11.89 2.06
N LEU A 91 6.44 11.28 2.02
CA LEU A 91 5.53 11.25 3.17
C LEU A 91 6.04 10.18 4.14
N LEU A 92 6.17 10.51 5.42
CA LEU A 92 6.70 9.60 6.43
C LEU A 92 5.92 9.76 7.74
N ASN A 93 5.36 8.68 8.25
CA ASN A 93 4.71 8.70 9.56
C ASN A 93 5.73 8.88 10.69
N ASN A 94 5.34 9.57 11.76
CA ASN A 94 6.17 9.82 12.95
C ASN A 94 6.39 8.58 13.83
N ASP A 95 5.74 7.45 13.53
CA ASP A 95 5.89 6.14 14.19
C ASP A 95 6.71 5.13 13.36
N THR A 96 7.67 5.66 12.58
CA THR A 96 8.57 4.86 11.75
C THR A 96 10.01 4.95 12.23
N VAL A 97 10.79 3.92 11.89
CA VAL A 97 12.26 3.91 12.02
C VAL A 97 12.84 3.54 10.66
N VAL A 98 13.56 4.47 10.07
CA VAL A 98 14.21 4.27 8.76
C VAL A 98 15.59 3.66 8.92
N THR A 99 16.11 3.01 7.88
CA THR A 99 17.41 2.32 7.89
C THR A 99 18.37 2.92 6.87
N SER A 100 19.65 2.61 6.99
CA SER A 100 20.68 3.14 6.10
C SER A 100 20.37 2.89 4.63
N GLY A 101 20.44 3.93 3.79
CA GLY A 101 20.25 3.86 2.34
C GLY A 101 18.79 3.68 1.86
N TRP A 102 17.81 3.75 2.76
CA TRP A 102 16.39 3.58 2.41
C TRP A 102 15.90 4.58 1.35
N LEU A 103 16.23 5.86 1.51
CA LEU A 103 15.78 6.92 0.59
C LEU A 103 16.51 6.84 -0.74
N THR A 104 17.82 6.62 -0.73
CA THR A 104 18.64 6.38 -1.94
C THR A 104 18.05 5.27 -2.78
N GLU A 105 17.65 4.16 -2.16
CA GLU A 105 17.10 3.02 -2.87
C GLU A 105 15.70 3.30 -3.41
N MET A 106 14.85 4.01 -2.66
CA MET A 106 13.52 4.41 -3.14
C MET A 106 13.63 5.35 -4.34
N ILE A 107 14.54 6.32 -4.32
CA ILE A 107 14.79 7.24 -5.45
C ILE A 107 15.33 6.46 -6.65
N ARG A 108 16.33 5.57 -6.46
CA ARG A 108 16.89 4.71 -7.51
C ARG A 108 15.78 3.91 -8.22
N VAL A 109 14.88 3.29 -7.45
CA VAL A 109 13.75 2.54 -8.01
C VAL A 109 12.80 3.47 -8.75
N ALA A 110 12.50 4.65 -8.21
CA ALA A 110 11.63 5.63 -8.89
C ALA A 110 12.20 6.13 -10.22
N GLU A 111 13.53 6.18 -10.34
CA GLU A 111 14.22 6.62 -11.56
C GLU A 111 14.43 5.51 -12.59
N SER A 112 14.31 4.24 -12.19
CA SER A 112 14.53 3.10 -13.07
C SER A 112 13.49 2.96 -14.17
N ASP A 113 12.29 3.51 -13.99
CA ASP A 113 11.21 3.50 -15.00
C ASP A 113 10.32 4.74 -14.83
N PRO A 114 10.15 5.57 -15.89
CA PRO A 114 9.31 6.78 -15.85
C PRO A 114 7.82 6.49 -15.56
N LYS A 115 7.37 5.24 -15.67
CA LYS A 115 6.01 4.83 -15.30
C LYS A 115 5.83 4.58 -13.81
N ILE A 116 6.89 4.63 -13.00
CA ILE A 116 6.79 4.54 -11.54
C ILE A 116 6.37 5.91 -11.00
N GLY A 117 5.17 5.98 -10.39
CA GLY A 117 4.63 7.19 -9.81
C GLY A 117 4.79 7.27 -8.29
N LEU A 118 4.65 6.14 -7.61
CA LEU A 118 4.76 6.03 -6.15
C LEU A 118 5.71 4.89 -5.78
N VAL A 119 6.53 5.11 -4.75
CA VAL A 119 7.41 4.06 -4.21
C VAL A 119 7.19 3.91 -2.72
N ASN A 120 6.91 2.68 -2.27
CA ASN A 120 6.99 2.29 -0.86
C ASN A 120 8.29 1.54 -0.59
N PRO A 121 8.82 1.56 0.62
CA PRO A 121 9.83 0.62 1.07
C PRO A 121 9.21 -0.74 1.40
N THR A 122 10.02 -1.75 1.58
CA THR A 122 9.69 -2.95 2.33
C THR A 122 9.56 -2.62 3.82
N SER A 123 8.62 -3.26 4.50
CA SER A 123 8.34 -2.99 5.92
C SER A 123 7.83 -4.24 6.62
N ASN A 124 7.86 -4.26 7.95
CA ASN A 124 7.21 -5.27 8.77
C ASN A 124 5.69 -5.38 8.50
N CYS A 125 5.04 -4.28 8.11
CA CYS A 125 3.64 -4.25 7.70
C CYS A 125 3.44 -4.43 6.17
N LEU A 126 4.53 -4.38 5.38
CA LEU A 126 4.48 -4.47 3.92
C LEU A 126 5.58 -5.39 3.39
N GLY A 127 5.28 -6.68 3.34
CA GLY A 127 6.07 -7.69 2.64
C GLY A 127 7.19 -8.35 3.41
N TYR A 128 7.56 -7.88 4.61
CA TYR A 128 8.63 -8.51 5.38
C TYR A 128 8.44 -8.38 6.90
N PRO A 129 7.77 -9.30 7.58
CA PRO A 129 7.65 -9.31 9.04
C PRO A 129 9.03 -9.43 9.70
N ASP A 130 9.26 -8.68 10.77
CA ASP A 130 10.58 -8.53 11.43
C ASP A 130 11.12 -9.83 12.07
N LYS A 131 10.24 -10.70 12.54
CA LYS A 131 10.60 -11.99 13.17
C LYS A 131 11.68 -11.87 14.27
N GLY A 132 11.69 -10.74 14.99
CA GLY A 132 12.63 -10.48 16.07
C GLY A 132 14.01 -9.97 15.62
N LEU A 133 14.17 -9.59 14.36
CA LEU A 133 15.37 -8.93 13.85
C LEU A 133 15.27 -7.41 14.02
N SER A 134 16.39 -6.75 14.22
CA SER A 134 16.45 -5.30 14.20
C SER A 134 16.22 -4.76 12.78
N PRO A 135 15.71 -3.51 12.63
CA PRO A 135 15.52 -2.90 11.33
C PRO A 135 16.77 -2.91 10.44
N GLU A 136 17.95 -2.61 10.99
CA GLU A 136 19.22 -2.62 10.26
C GLU A 136 19.66 -4.03 9.83
N GLU A 137 19.37 -5.07 10.61
CA GLU A 137 19.63 -6.46 10.20
C GLU A 137 18.77 -6.88 9.03
N ILE A 138 17.50 -6.44 9.02
CA ILE A 138 16.59 -6.68 7.89
C ILE A 138 17.10 -5.95 6.65
N ALA A 139 17.45 -4.67 6.76
CA ALA A 139 17.99 -3.88 5.66
C ALA A 139 19.23 -4.54 5.03
N ARG A 140 20.17 -5.03 5.87
CA ARG A 140 21.35 -5.78 5.39
C ARG A 140 20.98 -7.05 4.63
N ARG A 141 19.96 -7.79 5.08
CA ARG A 141 19.48 -9.00 4.36
C ARG A 141 18.82 -8.68 3.02
N LEU A 142 18.14 -7.53 2.95
CA LEU A 142 17.48 -7.07 1.74
C LEU A 142 18.43 -6.40 0.73
N ALA A 143 19.64 -6.07 1.09
CA ALA A 143 20.62 -5.39 0.22
C ALA A 143 20.89 -6.14 -1.12
N LYS A 144 20.71 -7.46 -1.16
CA LYS A 144 20.79 -8.28 -2.39
C LYS A 144 19.69 -7.98 -3.41
N GLU A 145 18.59 -7.37 -2.97
CA GLU A 145 17.44 -6.98 -3.81
C GLU A 145 17.59 -5.56 -4.39
N ARG A 146 18.76 -4.96 -4.29
CA ARG A 146 19.04 -3.57 -4.72
C ARG A 146 18.62 -3.33 -6.16
N GLY A 147 17.90 -2.22 -6.40
CA GLY A 147 17.36 -1.83 -7.71
C GLY A 147 16.12 -2.62 -8.13
N ARG A 148 15.71 -3.64 -7.39
CA ARG A 148 14.51 -4.42 -7.70
C ARG A 148 13.26 -3.83 -7.06
N SER A 149 12.16 -3.93 -7.77
CA SER A 149 10.84 -3.51 -7.28
C SER A 149 9.75 -4.50 -7.65
N VAL A 150 8.66 -4.47 -6.88
CA VAL A 150 7.46 -5.28 -7.14
C VAL A 150 6.27 -4.34 -7.28
N PRO A 151 5.44 -4.45 -8.33
CA PRO A 151 4.22 -3.69 -8.48
C PRO A 151 3.27 -3.88 -7.30
N LEU A 152 2.63 -2.78 -6.90
CA LEU A 152 1.60 -2.74 -5.87
C LEU A 152 0.27 -2.29 -6.51
N SER A 153 -0.87 -2.76 -6.03
CA SER A 153 -2.14 -2.11 -6.35
C SER A 153 -2.33 -0.82 -5.56
N THR A 154 -1.81 -0.78 -4.35
CA THR A 154 -1.89 0.39 -3.46
C THR A 154 -0.53 0.63 -2.80
N ALA A 155 -0.05 1.86 -2.86
CA ALA A 155 1.02 2.34 -2.00
C ALA A 155 0.44 2.72 -0.64
N MET A 156 1.14 2.42 0.46
CA MET A 156 0.70 2.71 1.83
C MET A 156 1.30 4.04 2.31
N GLY A 157 0.47 4.86 2.95
CA GLY A 157 0.82 6.22 3.35
C GLY A 157 1.87 6.34 4.46
N PHE A 158 2.24 5.24 5.16
CA PHE A 158 3.22 5.30 6.27
C PHE A 158 4.62 5.76 5.83
N CYS A 159 5.03 5.43 4.62
CA CYS A 159 6.25 5.88 3.97
C CYS A 159 6.07 5.80 2.45
N LEU A 160 5.97 6.94 1.78
CA LEU A 160 5.64 7.03 0.37
C LEU A 160 6.45 8.10 -0.33
N LEU A 161 7.24 7.71 -1.32
CA LEU A 161 8.03 8.63 -2.15
C LEU A 161 7.33 8.88 -3.49
N ALA A 162 7.30 10.15 -3.89
CA ALA A 162 6.81 10.59 -5.20
C ALA A 162 7.62 11.79 -5.73
N ARG A 163 7.58 12.02 -7.04
CA ARG A 163 8.03 13.31 -7.60
C ARG A 163 7.06 14.40 -7.17
N ARG A 164 7.57 15.57 -6.80
CA ARG A 164 6.73 16.73 -6.44
C ARG A 164 5.70 17.06 -7.54
N ALA A 165 6.13 17.05 -8.79
CA ALA A 165 5.29 17.32 -9.95
C ALA A 165 4.11 16.33 -10.11
N LEU A 166 4.16 15.15 -9.48
CA LEU A 166 3.03 14.22 -9.50
C LEU A 166 1.80 14.83 -8.81
N PHE A 167 2.00 15.45 -7.63
CA PHE A 167 0.91 16.08 -6.88
C PHE A 167 0.31 17.27 -7.64
N ASP A 168 1.12 18.01 -8.41
CA ASP A 168 0.61 19.08 -9.28
C ASP A 168 -0.31 18.54 -10.38
N ARG A 169 -0.01 17.31 -10.86
CA ARG A 169 -0.76 16.67 -11.94
C ARG A 169 -2.04 16.00 -11.49
N ILE A 170 -2.02 15.33 -10.34
CA ILE A 170 -3.15 14.48 -9.89
C ILE A 170 -3.84 15.00 -8.64
N GLY A 171 -3.33 16.07 -8.00
CA GLY A 171 -3.78 16.61 -6.72
C GLY A 171 -3.20 15.89 -5.51
N ASP A 172 -3.36 16.52 -4.36
CA ASP A 172 -2.96 16.02 -3.05
C ASP A 172 -3.83 14.82 -2.60
N LEU A 173 -3.73 14.39 -1.34
CA LEU A 173 -4.64 13.40 -0.76
C LEU A 173 -6.08 13.95 -0.71
N ASP A 174 -7.08 13.11 -0.99
CA ASP A 174 -8.49 13.52 -0.98
C ASP A 174 -9.00 13.75 0.45
N GLU A 175 -9.24 15.02 0.80
CA GLU A 175 -9.66 15.44 2.14
C GLU A 175 -11.03 14.92 2.56
N GLN A 176 -11.83 14.36 1.64
CA GLN A 176 -13.09 13.70 1.98
C GLN A 176 -12.91 12.47 2.89
N PHE A 177 -11.73 11.84 2.87
CA PHE A 177 -11.39 10.72 3.76
C PHE A 177 -11.03 11.16 5.20
N GLY A 178 -11.05 12.46 5.51
CA GLY A 178 -10.97 13.05 6.86
C GLY A 178 -9.74 12.61 7.66
N MET A 179 -9.94 11.77 8.67
CA MET A 179 -8.87 11.31 9.56
C MET A 179 -7.93 10.27 8.94
N GLY A 180 -8.17 9.82 7.71
CA GLY A 180 -7.39 8.80 7.03
C GLY A 180 -8.15 7.49 6.84
N ASN A 181 -7.46 6.49 6.28
CA ASN A 181 -7.94 5.25 5.69
C ASN A 181 -8.58 5.45 4.31
N PHE A 182 -8.14 4.68 3.34
CA PHE A 182 -8.51 4.71 1.92
C PHE A 182 -8.00 5.92 1.12
N ASP A 183 -7.35 6.90 1.75
CA ASP A 183 -6.70 8.05 1.10
C ASP A 183 -5.50 7.61 0.25
N ASP A 184 -4.69 6.71 0.75
CA ASP A 184 -3.57 6.08 0.03
C ASP A 184 -4.05 5.16 -1.10
N ASP A 185 -5.15 4.47 -0.89
CA ASP A 185 -5.83 3.68 -1.91
C ASP A 185 -6.36 4.56 -3.05
N ASP A 186 -6.99 5.69 -2.72
CA ASP A 186 -7.49 6.68 -3.68
C ASP A 186 -6.35 7.30 -4.49
N LEU A 187 -5.28 7.75 -3.80
CA LEU A 187 -4.09 8.30 -4.46
C LEU A 187 -3.49 7.30 -5.46
N SER A 188 -3.38 6.03 -5.06
CA SER A 188 -2.83 4.96 -5.91
C SER A 188 -3.66 4.72 -7.18
N LEU A 189 -4.99 4.80 -7.08
CA LEU A 189 -5.87 4.67 -8.24
C LEU A 189 -5.80 5.89 -9.16
N ARG A 190 -5.70 7.12 -8.60
CA ARG A 190 -5.47 8.34 -9.41
C ARG A 190 -4.13 8.29 -10.14
N VAL A 191 -3.07 7.79 -9.51
CA VAL A 191 -1.77 7.54 -10.16
C VAL A 191 -1.90 6.58 -11.33
N ARG A 192 -2.68 5.49 -11.17
CA ARG A 192 -2.94 4.55 -12.27
C ARG A 192 -3.74 5.17 -13.41
N GLN A 193 -4.75 5.98 -13.12
CA GLN A 193 -5.48 6.73 -14.14
C GLN A 193 -4.58 7.69 -14.93
N ALA A 194 -3.52 8.19 -14.28
CA ALA A 194 -2.50 9.01 -14.93
C ALA A 194 -1.47 8.19 -15.75
N GLY A 195 -1.67 6.85 -15.90
CA GLY A 195 -0.78 5.96 -16.66
C GLY A 195 0.50 5.55 -15.91
N LEU A 196 0.57 5.84 -14.61
CA LEU A 196 1.69 5.49 -13.74
C LEU A 196 1.33 4.31 -12.84
N ARG A 197 2.32 3.79 -12.09
CA ARG A 197 2.08 2.68 -11.16
C ARG A 197 2.78 2.87 -9.81
N PRO A 198 2.19 2.40 -8.71
CA PRO A 198 2.88 2.25 -7.43
C PRO A 198 3.72 0.97 -7.42
N VAL A 199 4.88 1.04 -6.77
CA VAL A 199 5.79 -0.11 -6.58
C VAL A 199 6.33 -0.17 -5.15
N ARG A 200 6.85 -1.34 -4.76
CA ARG A 200 7.64 -1.53 -3.55
C ARG A 200 9.10 -1.71 -3.92
N ALA A 201 10.00 -0.86 -3.41
CA ALA A 201 11.44 -1.03 -3.49
C ALA A 201 11.87 -2.13 -2.51
N LEU A 202 12.45 -3.22 -3.03
CA LEU A 202 12.67 -4.44 -2.23
C LEU A 202 13.81 -4.27 -1.23
N ALA A 203 14.85 -3.52 -1.57
CA ALA A 203 16.01 -3.32 -0.72
C ALA A 203 15.91 -2.11 0.24
N ALA A 204 14.93 -1.22 0.06
CA ALA A 204 14.63 -0.18 1.05
C ALA A 204 13.84 -0.81 2.22
N TYR A 205 14.25 -0.57 3.45
CA TYR A 205 13.50 -1.04 4.63
C TYR A 205 13.17 0.11 5.57
N VAL A 206 11.90 0.19 5.96
CA VAL A 206 11.40 1.11 6.99
C VAL A 206 10.54 0.32 7.96
N HIS A 207 10.91 0.33 9.23
CA HIS A 207 10.09 -0.28 10.28
C HIS A 207 8.93 0.65 10.64
N HIS A 208 7.72 0.12 10.74
CA HIS A 208 6.52 0.87 11.11
C HIS A 208 5.93 0.27 12.39
N GLU A 209 6.01 1.00 13.48
CA GLU A 209 5.50 0.58 14.79
C GLU A 209 4.00 0.25 14.71
N GLY A 210 3.26 1.05 13.99
CA GLY A 210 1.84 0.89 13.63
C GLY A 210 0.96 0.46 14.79
N LYS A 211 -0.14 1.15 15.04
CA LYS A 211 -1.21 0.78 15.98
C LYS A 211 -1.51 1.80 17.07
N VAL A 212 -0.71 2.84 17.27
CA VAL A 212 -0.88 3.66 18.46
C VAL A 212 -1.93 4.76 18.28
N SER A 213 -2.00 5.43 17.14
CA SER A 213 -2.79 6.66 17.01
C SER A 213 -4.26 6.46 16.58
N PHE A 214 -4.52 5.64 15.57
CA PHE A 214 -5.87 5.57 14.97
C PHE A 214 -6.88 4.72 15.71
N LYS A 215 -6.49 3.55 16.23
CA LYS A 215 -7.45 2.62 16.88
C LYS A 215 -7.93 3.09 18.26
N GLN A 216 -7.22 4.04 18.85
CA GLN A 216 -7.55 4.61 20.15
C GLN A 216 -8.54 5.78 20.06
N LEU A 217 -8.79 6.31 18.84
CA LEU A 217 -9.73 7.41 18.66
C LEU A 217 -11.17 6.93 18.81
N PRO A 218 -11.97 7.60 19.65
CA PRO A 218 -13.40 7.34 19.72
C PRO A 218 -14.05 7.46 18.34
N GLY A 219 -14.85 6.47 17.95
CA GLY A 219 -15.54 6.50 16.65
C GLY A 219 -14.72 6.00 15.44
N TRP A 220 -13.48 5.53 15.63
CA TRP A 220 -12.63 5.04 14.54
C TRP A 220 -13.33 4.03 13.61
N LYS A 221 -14.06 3.06 14.18
CA LYS A 221 -14.76 2.05 13.38
C LYS A 221 -15.83 2.66 12.47
N LYS A 222 -16.58 3.64 12.98
CA LYS A 222 -17.60 4.37 12.19
C LYS A 222 -16.94 5.12 11.05
N ALA A 223 -15.90 5.90 11.33
CA ALA A 223 -15.13 6.63 10.31
C ALA A 223 -14.52 5.70 9.24
N PHE A 224 -13.96 4.55 9.66
CA PHE A 224 -13.44 3.53 8.73
C PHE A 224 -14.55 2.99 7.81
N ASP A 225 -15.74 2.67 8.35
CA ASP A 225 -16.85 2.14 7.56
C ASP A 225 -17.44 3.21 6.62
N GLU A 226 -17.46 4.47 7.02
CA GLU A 226 -17.86 5.61 6.19
C GLU A 226 -16.87 5.83 5.04
N ASN A 227 -15.57 5.88 5.33
CA ASN A 227 -14.52 6.03 4.32
C ASN A 227 -14.48 4.84 3.35
N ARG A 228 -14.75 3.62 3.83
CA ARG A 228 -14.90 2.46 2.94
C ARG A 228 -16.05 2.65 1.96
N ARG A 229 -17.22 3.14 2.43
CA ARG A 229 -18.38 3.40 1.55
C ARG A 229 -18.05 4.49 0.53
N LEU A 230 -17.41 5.57 0.96
CA LEU A 230 -16.97 6.65 0.08
C LEU A 230 -16.01 6.12 -1.00
N PHE A 231 -15.03 5.31 -0.61
CA PHE A 231 -14.10 4.68 -1.54
C PHE A 231 -14.82 3.74 -2.52
N GLU A 232 -15.73 2.88 -2.01
CA GLU A 232 -16.49 1.95 -2.85
C GLU A 232 -17.46 2.67 -3.81
N GLN A 233 -18.00 3.83 -3.41
CA GLN A 233 -18.79 4.69 -4.30
C GLN A 233 -17.96 5.31 -5.43
N LYS A 234 -16.75 5.76 -5.11
CA LYS A 234 -15.85 6.41 -6.08
C LYS A 234 -15.21 5.41 -7.04
N TRP A 235 -14.73 4.27 -6.54
CA TRP A 235 -13.88 3.34 -7.26
C TRP A 235 -14.45 1.94 -7.45
N GLY A 236 -15.51 1.61 -6.75
CA GLY A 236 -16.03 0.26 -6.66
C GLY A 236 -15.34 -0.60 -5.61
N LYS A 237 -15.97 -1.73 -5.30
CA LYS A 237 -15.47 -2.69 -4.31
C LYS A 237 -14.28 -3.47 -4.88
N ARG A 238 -13.27 -3.70 -4.05
CA ARG A 238 -12.15 -4.61 -4.37
C ARG A 238 -12.60 -6.06 -4.24
N LEU A 239 -12.38 -6.83 -5.30
CA LEU A 239 -12.75 -8.24 -5.35
C LEU A 239 -11.60 -9.13 -4.90
N ARG A 240 -11.94 -10.29 -4.34
CA ARG A 240 -11.06 -11.41 -4.12
C ARG A 240 -11.40 -12.51 -5.10
N ILE A 241 -10.46 -12.84 -5.97
CA ILE A 241 -10.66 -13.75 -7.10
C ILE A 241 -9.84 -15.03 -6.85
N LEU A 242 -10.48 -16.18 -6.89
CA LEU A 242 -9.82 -17.48 -6.91
C LEU A 242 -9.82 -17.99 -8.35
N TRP A 243 -8.65 -18.26 -8.89
CA TRP A 243 -8.44 -18.63 -10.29
C TRP A 243 -7.81 -20.02 -10.41
N GLY A 244 -8.32 -20.88 -11.24
CA GLY A 244 -7.71 -22.20 -11.50
C GLY A 244 -8.20 -22.92 -12.74
N PRO A 245 -7.38 -23.85 -13.24
CA PRO A 245 -5.97 -24.12 -12.89
C PRO A 245 -4.97 -23.30 -13.72
N ALA A 246 -5.38 -22.75 -14.86
CA ALA A 246 -4.52 -22.01 -15.77
C ALA A 246 -5.08 -20.61 -16.06
N VAL A 247 -4.19 -19.65 -16.28
CA VAL A 247 -4.54 -18.32 -16.73
C VAL A 247 -4.26 -18.22 -18.20
N PRO A 248 -5.25 -17.94 -19.07
CA PRO A 248 -5.02 -17.75 -20.49
C PRO A 248 -4.02 -16.61 -20.76
N ALA A 249 -3.18 -16.75 -21.77
CA ALA A 249 -2.17 -15.74 -22.14
C ALA A 249 -2.76 -14.37 -22.49
N ALA A 250 -4.01 -14.34 -22.95
CA ALA A 250 -4.74 -13.11 -23.28
C ALA A 250 -5.18 -12.32 -22.03
N VAL A 251 -5.15 -12.93 -20.82
CA VAL A 251 -5.62 -12.28 -19.59
C VAL A 251 -4.46 -11.66 -18.84
N SER A 252 -4.52 -10.35 -18.62
CA SER A 252 -3.55 -9.63 -17.80
C SER A 252 -3.95 -9.70 -16.31
N LEU A 253 -3.28 -10.58 -15.55
CA LEU A 253 -3.41 -10.60 -14.08
C LEU A 253 -2.94 -9.28 -13.46
N GLU A 254 -1.94 -8.62 -14.05
CA GLU A 254 -1.45 -7.31 -13.59
C GLU A 254 -2.52 -6.23 -13.70
N ALA A 255 -3.29 -6.22 -14.81
CA ALA A 255 -4.38 -5.27 -14.98
C ALA A 255 -5.47 -5.48 -13.93
N ILE A 256 -5.84 -6.74 -13.65
CA ILE A 256 -6.82 -7.10 -12.61
C ILE A 256 -6.32 -6.69 -11.21
N ALA A 257 -5.10 -7.05 -10.88
CA ALA A 257 -4.50 -6.67 -9.60
C ALA A 257 -4.32 -5.14 -9.50
N GLY A 258 -3.92 -4.50 -10.60
CA GLY A 258 -3.79 -3.06 -10.71
C GLY A 258 -5.10 -2.31 -10.44
N ALA A 259 -6.24 -2.87 -10.81
CA ALA A 259 -7.57 -2.35 -10.45
C ALA A 259 -7.90 -2.50 -8.95
N GLY A 260 -6.97 -3.00 -8.13
CA GLY A 260 -7.12 -3.16 -6.69
C GLY A 260 -7.66 -4.54 -6.27
N HIS A 261 -7.91 -5.45 -7.22
CA HIS A 261 -8.40 -6.79 -6.91
C HIS A 261 -7.27 -7.68 -6.40
N TRP A 262 -7.60 -8.63 -5.52
CA TRP A 262 -6.66 -9.64 -5.06
C TRP A 262 -6.92 -10.96 -5.79
N VAL A 263 -5.89 -11.53 -6.39
CA VAL A 263 -5.98 -12.74 -7.19
C VAL A 263 -5.17 -13.87 -6.55
N CYS A 264 -5.81 -15.01 -6.34
CA CYS A 264 -5.15 -16.24 -5.93
C CYS A 264 -5.27 -17.25 -7.06
N VAL A 265 -4.18 -17.55 -7.72
CA VAL A 265 -4.11 -18.58 -8.76
C VAL A 265 -3.79 -19.91 -8.11
N VAL A 266 -4.61 -20.91 -8.36
CA VAL A 266 -4.46 -22.27 -7.80
C VAL A 266 -4.42 -23.31 -8.92
N GLY A 267 -3.53 -24.27 -8.82
CA GLY A 267 -3.44 -25.33 -9.84
C GLY A 267 -2.47 -26.44 -9.48
N PRO A 268 -2.36 -27.45 -10.34
CA PRO A 268 -1.36 -28.51 -10.19
C PRO A 268 0.05 -27.95 -10.48
N LYS A 269 1.07 -28.56 -9.85
CA LYS A 269 2.48 -28.12 -9.98
C LYS A 269 3.00 -28.05 -11.42
N ASN A 270 2.44 -28.86 -12.32
CA ASN A 270 2.85 -28.98 -13.71
C ASN A 270 1.84 -28.36 -14.71
N ALA A 271 0.78 -27.70 -14.22
CA ALA A 271 -0.06 -26.93 -15.12
C ALA A 271 0.79 -25.76 -15.63
N GLY A 272 1.24 -25.83 -16.87
CA GLY A 272 2.00 -24.76 -17.52
C GLY A 272 1.29 -23.41 -17.35
N THR A 273 1.42 -22.85 -16.15
CA THR A 273 0.86 -21.55 -15.79
C THR A 273 1.68 -20.53 -16.58
N ALA A 274 1.05 -19.98 -17.60
CA ALA A 274 1.56 -18.84 -18.32
C ALA A 274 2.04 -17.82 -17.29
N GLN A 275 3.25 -17.34 -17.45
CA GLN A 275 3.93 -16.26 -16.76
C GLN A 275 3.54 -16.06 -15.29
N LYS A 276 4.38 -16.53 -14.38
CA LYS A 276 4.32 -16.08 -12.96
C LYS A 276 4.61 -14.58 -12.93
N VAL A 277 3.56 -13.82 -12.75
CA VAL A 277 3.63 -12.36 -12.61
C VAL A 277 4.01 -12.01 -11.18
N GLU A 278 5.09 -11.28 -10.99
CA GLU A 278 5.49 -10.77 -9.69
C GLU A 278 4.68 -9.51 -9.35
N HIS A 279 3.66 -9.66 -8.49
CA HIS A 279 2.80 -8.57 -8.04
C HIS A 279 2.32 -8.84 -6.60
N ALA A 280 2.29 -7.81 -5.74
CA ALA A 280 1.99 -7.99 -4.32
C ALA A 280 0.56 -8.51 -4.03
N GLN A 281 -0.39 -8.31 -4.94
CA GLN A 281 -1.78 -8.79 -4.81
C GLN A 281 -2.07 -10.06 -5.61
N ILE A 282 -1.04 -10.71 -6.17
CA ILE A 282 -1.19 -11.98 -6.89
C ILE A 282 -0.46 -13.06 -6.10
N GLU A 283 -1.18 -14.11 -5.72
CA GLU A 283 -0.65 -15.28 -5.03
C GLU A 283 -0.76 -16.49 -5.96
N PHE A 284 0.34 -17.22 -6.16
CA PHE A 284 0.36 -18.48 -6.89
C PHE A 284 0.51 -19.65 -5.92
N LEU A 285 -0.41 -20.61 -5.98
CA LEU A 285 -0.44 -21.79 -5.12
C LEU A 285 -0.47 -23.05 -5.98
N GLU A 286 0.61 -23.78 -5.93
CA GLU A 286 0.77 -25.04 -6.65
C GLU A 286 0.60 -26.21 -5.70
N TYR A 287 -0.23 -27.18 -6.10
CA TYR A 287 -0.51 -28.38 -5.34
C TYR A 287 -0.19 -29.63 -6.17
N PRO A 288 0.04 -30.80 -5.54
CA PRO A 288 0.15 -32.06 -6.30
C PRO A 288 -1.09 -32.31 -7.15
N ASP A 289 -0.91 -32.87 -8.36
CA ASP A 289 -1.96 -33.09 -9.35
C ASP A 289 -3.18 -33.84 -8.80
N ARG A 290 -2.94 -34.80 -7.89
CA ARG A 290 -4.00 -35.64 -7.29
C ARG A 290 -4.92 -34.86 -6.33
N CYS A 291 -4.48 -33.76 -5.76
CA CYS A 291 -5.22 -33.07 -4.69
C CYS A 291 -5.49 -31.59 -4.91
N TRP A 292 -5.01 -30.97 -5.99
CA TRP A 292 -5.17 -29.53 -6.18
C TRP A 292 -6.64 -29.07 -6.15
N ARG A 293 -7.58 -29.85 -6.72
CA ARG A 293 -9.01 -29.51 -6.71
C ARG A 293 -9.58 -29.50 -5.29
N HIS A 294 -9.19 -30.46 -4.46
CA HIS A 294 -9.59 -30.54 -3.05
C HIS A 294 -9.03 -29.34 -2.27
N GLN A 295 -7.74 -29.03 -2.47
CA GLN A 295 -7.09 -27.91 -1.80
C GLN A 295 -7.69 -26.54 -2.22
N ALA A 296 -7.95 -26.35 -3.51
CA ALA A 296 -8.63 -25.17 -4.04
C ALA A 296 -10.04 -25.03 -3.47
N THR A 297 -10.81 -26.15 -3.41
CA THR A 297 -12.16 -26.19 -2.85
C THR A 297 -12.14 -25.91 -1.34
N TRP A 298 -11.23 -26.56 -0.61
CA TRP A 298 -11.04 -26.29 0.82
C TRP A 298 -10.74 -24.81 1.08
N ARG A 299 -9.87 -24.22 0.27
CA ARG A 299 -9.51 -22.81 0.35
C ARG A 299 -10.72 -21.89 0.11
N LEU A 300 -11.66 -22.32 -0.73
CA LEU A 300 -12.88 -21.57 -1.05
C LEU A 300 -13.91 -21.63 0.10
N ILE A 301 -14.09 -22.80 0.73
CA ILE A 301 -15.17 -23.03 1.72
C ILE A 301 -14.76 -22.75 3.17
N VAL A 302 -13.46 -22.81 3.52
CA VAL A 302 -13.01 -22.52 4.87
C VAL A 302 -13.40 -21.09 5.23
N LYS A 303 -14.09 -20.91 6.36
CA LYS A 303 -14.49 -19.61 6.89
C LYS A 303 -13.25 -18.71 7.04
N ARG A 304 -13.11 -17.75 6.16
CA ARG A 304 -12.05 -16.75 6.17
C ARG A 304 -12.61 -15.40 6.62
N LYS A 305 -11.77 -14.62 7.26
CA LYS A 305 -12.11 -13.21 7.55
C LYS A 305 -12.45 -12.43 6.27
N LYS A 306 -11.89 -12.87 5.13
CA LYS A 306 -12.13 -12.26 3.81
C LYS A 306 -12.44 -13.38 2.79
N PRO A 307 -13.71 -13.69 2.49
CA PRO A 307 -14.10 -14.68 1.51
C PRO A 307 -13.78 -14.24 0.08
N PHE A 308 -13.78 -15.19 -0.87
CA PHE A 308 -13.70 -14.87 -2.30
C PHE A 308 -15.04 -14.35 -2.81
N ASP A 309 -14.98 -13.40 -3.74
CA ASP A 309 -16.15 -12.84 -4.43
C ASP A 309 -16.41 -13.53 -5.77
N LEU A 310 -15.33 -13.96 -6.44
CA LEU A 310 -15.35 -14.56 -7.76
C LEU A 310 -14.45 -15.80 -7.81
N VAL A 311 -14.91 -16.82 -8.50
CA VAL A 311 -14.12 -18.00 -8.91
C VAL A 311 -14.06 -18.02 -10.42
N VAL A 312 -12.86 -18.09 -10.98
CA VAL A 312 -12.62 -18.31 -12.41
C VAL A 312 -12.06 -19.68 -12.59
N SER A 313 -12.71 -20.52 -13.41
CA SER A 313 -12.32 -21.90 -13.61
C SER A 313 -12.21 -22.27 -15.08
N HIS A 314 -11.09 -22.93 -15.41
CA HIS A 314 -10.86 -23.57 -16.71
C HIS A 314 -10.87 -25.11 -16.61
N ASP A 315 -11.36 -25.66 -15.48
CA ASP A 315 -11.48 -27.10 -15.22
C ASP A 315 -12.94 -27.48 -14.99
N ALA A 316 -13.50 -28.30 -15.85
CA ALA A 316 -14.90 -28.67 -15.81
C ALA A 316 -15.29 -29.43 -14.53
N VAL A 317 -14.40 -30.32 -14.03
CA VAL A 317 -14.64 -31.10 -12.81
C VAL A 317 -14.71 -30.21 -11.60
N TRP A 318 -13.69 -29.31 -11.45
CA TRP A 318 -13.65 -28.35 -10.33
C TRP A 318 -14.81 -27.36 -10.40
N SER A 319 -15.19 -26.89 -11.59
CA SER A 319 -16.37 -26.07 -11.79
C SER A 319 -17.65 -26.73 -11.28
N GLY A 320 -17.78 -28.04 -11.50
CA GLY A 320 -18.90 -28.83 -10.97
C GLY A 320 -18.93 -28.84 -9.44
N TRP A 321 -17.78 -28.99 -8.78
CA TRP A 321 -17.69 -28.95 -7.31
C TRP A 321 -18.00 -27.54 -6.77
N VAL A 322 -17.42 -26.50 -7.36
CA VAL A 322 -17.69 -25.09 -6.99
C VAL A 322 -19.18 -24.79 -7.07
N ARG A 323 -19.85 -25.22 -8.15
CA ARG A 323 -21.30 -25.02 -8.34
C ARG A 323 -22.13 -25.73 -7.27
N ARG A 324 -21.81 -26.98 -6.95
CA ARG A 324 -22.53 -27.78 -5.92
C ARG A 324 -22.37 -27.19 -4.51
N LEU A 325 -21.19 -26.57 -4.23
CA LEU A 325 -20.86 -26.02 -2.91
C LEU A 325 -21.18 -24.52 -2.78
N ARG A 326 -21.90 -23.94 -3.75
CA ARG A 326 -22.20 -22.49 -3.80
C ARG A 326 -22.83 -21.94 -2.52
N ILE A 327 -23.64 -22.74 -1.83
CA ILE A 327 -24.27 -22.32 -0.57
C ILE A 327 -23.21 -22.03 0.51
N LEU A 328 -22.08 -22.74 0.50
CA LEU A 328 -21.02 -22.61 1.50
C LEU A 328 -20.10 -21.40 1.26
N HIS A 329 -19.83 -21.06 0.00
CA HIS A 329 -18.85 -20.01 -0.33
C HIS A 329 -19.44 -18.73 -0.92
N ARG A 330 -20.64 -18.80 -1.50
CA ARG A 330 -21.37 -17.66 -2.10
C ARG A 330 -20.64 -16.91 -3.23
N ALA A 331 -19.42 -17.30 -3.59
CA ALA A 331 -18.69 -16.70 -4.68
C ALA A 331 -19.37 -16.95 -6.03
N ARG A 332 -19.27 -15.98 -6.94
CA ARG A 332 -19.75 -16.17 -8.31
C ARG A 332 -18.76 -17.04 -9.09
N LEU A 333 -19.26 -17.97 -9.89
CA LEU A 333 -18.43 -18.82 -10.75
C LEU A 333 -18.50 -18.35 -12.19
N LEU A 334 -17.33 -18.17 -12.82
CA LEU A 334 -17.16 -18.01 -14.26
C LEU A 334 -16.39 -19.23 -14.81
N ASN A 335 -16.94 -19.83 -15.86
CA ASN A 335 -16.30 -20.96 -16.54
C ASN A 335 -15.77 -20.51 -17.88
N ASN A 336 -14.45 -20.69 -18.12
CA ASN A 336 -13.79 -20.31 -19.36
C ASN A 336 -14.19 -18.92 -19.88
N PRO A 337 -14.17 -17.86 -19.04
CA PRO A 337 -14.59 -16.55 -19.49
C PRO A 337 -13.60 -15.98 -20.51
N THR A 338 -14.13 -15.25 -21.47
CA THR A 338 -13.34 -14.33 -22.29
C THR A 338 -12.85 -13.15 -21.43
N GLU A 339 -11.84 -12.43 -21.86
CA GLU A 339 -11.34 -11.24 -21.16
C GLU A 339 -12.44 -10.19 -20.97
N ASN A 340 -13.28 -9.99 -21.98
CA ASN A 340 -14.42 -9.06 -21.93
C ASN A 340 -15.48 -9.49 -20.90
N GLU A 341 -15.82 -10.76 -20.83
CA GLU A 341 -16.76 -11.29 -19.84
C GLU A 341 -16.22 -11.14 -18.42
N LEU A 342 -14.94 -11.44 -18.23
CA LEU A 342 -14.25 -11.27 -16.95
C LEU A 342 -14.24 -9.80 -16.52
N SER A 343 -13.83 -8.88 -17.40
CA SER A 343 -13.81 -7.45 -17.16
C SER A 343 -15.20 -6.91 -16.80
N LYS A 344 -16.21 -7.24 -17.59
CA LYS A 344 -17.62 -6.88 -17.34
C LYS A 344 -18.10 -7.41 -15.98
N GLN A 345 -17.72 -8.64 -15.64
CA GLN A 345 -18.11 -9.25 -14.39
C GLN A 345 -17.41 -8.63 -13.18
N CYS A 346 -16.12 -8.32 -13.29
CA CYS A 346 -15.40 -7.58 -12.25
C CYS A 346 -16.04 -6.21 -12.03
N GLN A 347 -16.35 -5.47 -13.08
CA GLN A 347 -17.04 -4.17 -12.98
C GLN A 347 -18.42 -4.30 -12.33
N THR A 348 -19.22 -5.29 -12.73
CA THR A 348 -20.55 -5.53 -12.15
C THR A 348 -20.49 -5.83 -10.67
N LEU A 349 -19.59 -6.74 -10.25
CA LEU A 349 -19.43 -7.13 -8.84
C LEU A 349 -18.82 -5.99 -8.01
N SER A 350 -17.92 -5.21 -8.58
CA SER A 350 -17.31 -4.05 -7.88
C SER A 350 -18.35 -2.96 -7.60
N ARG A 351 -19.32 -2.76 -8.50
CA ARG A 351 -20.38 -1.75 -8.35
C ARG A 351 -21.61 -2.25 -7.58
N SER A 352 -21.67 -3.54 -7.28
CA SER A 352 -22.77 -4.08 -6.47
C SER A 352 -22.63 -3.60 -5.02
N PRO A 353 -23.71 -3.09 -4.40
CA PRO A 353 -23.65 -2.66 -3.01
C PRO A 353 -23.18 -3.82 -2.12
N SER A 354 -22.27 -3.51 -1.20
CA SER A 354 -21.83 -4.47 -0.17
C SER A 354 -23.03 -4.77 0.71
N GLY A 355 -23.69 -5.89 0.49
CA GLY A 355 -24.72 -6.39 1.41
C GLY A 355 -24.14 -6.57 2.81
N PRO A 356 -24.93 -6.56 3.88
CA PRO A 356 -24.47 -6.84 5.24
C PRO A 356 -23.78 -8.21 5.27
N ARG A 357 -22.51 -8.23 5.68
CA ARG A 357 -21.69 -9.44 5.86
C ARG A 357 -21.79 -9.95 7.30
#